data_55d5b4b0a2aef83f14302ddb093b010b
#
_entry.id   55d5b4b0a2aef83f14302ddb093b010b
#
_cell.length_a   1.000
_cell.length_b   1.000
_cell.length_c   1.000
_cell.angle_alpha   90.00
_cell.angle_beta   90.00
_cell.angle_gamma   90.00
#
_symmetry.space_group_name_H-M   'P 1'
#
loop_
_entity.id
_entity.type
_entity.pdbx_description
1 polymer ?
#
loop_
_entity_poly.entity_id
_entity_poly.type
_entity_poly.pdbx_seq_one_letter_code
_entity_poly.pdbx_strand_id
1 'polypeptide(L)'
;MFTPGFFVNIDTMTTSEALSKLHEGFIKVETSVGSFIESIPVAWGWKNGERIHFTVRYKNDHGRLSFESEIDVNTLDSLVIDPQLIFTSFSGSLTDNWGFTATYDDLGRLYGGGISFSTGYVSTVGAYQVGYNDPPGPNIGFIPDVTISVFEPSGATLLYATYLGGTKSDHPHSLVVNSNGE
;
A
#
# COMPACT_ATOMS: atom_id res chain seq x y z
N MET A 1 -1.76 4.05 -30.94
CA MET A 1 -1.71 5.53 -30.99
C MET A 1 -2.04 5.99 -29.58
N PHE A 2 -1.03 6.17 -28.73
CA PHE A 2 -1.22 6.60 -27.36
C PHE A 2 -1.20 8.13 -27.34
N THR A 3 -2.27 8.70 -26.84
CA THR A 3 -2.36 10.15 -26.59
C THR A 3 -1.48 10.46 -25.38
N PRO A 4 -0.58 11.43 -25.42
CA PRO A 4 0.20 11.85 -24.26
C PRO A 4 -0.74 12.59 -23.31
N GLY A 5 -0.98 12.00 -22.16
CA GLY A 5 -1.80 12.61 -21.13
C GLY A 5 -2.48 11.59 -20.25
N PHE A 6 -1.72 10.86 -19.44
CA PHE A 6 -2.29 10.17 -18.29
C PHE A 6 -2.60 11.26 -17.25
N PHE A 7 -3.86 11.71 -17.24
CA PHE A 7 -4.34 12.63 -16.23
C PHE A 7 -5.00 11.81 -15.14
N VAL A 8 -4.41 11.77 -13.96
CA VAL A 8 -5.15 11.39 -12.77
C VAL A 8 -6.01 12.61 -12.43
N ASN A 9 -7.30 12.52 -12.74
CA ASN A 9 -8.23 13.56 -12.36
C ASN A 9 -8.56 13.39 -10.88
N ILE A 10 -8.01 14.22 -10.03
CA ILE A 10 -8.30 14.26 -8.59
C ILE A 10 -9.67 14.93 -8.32
N ASP A 11 -10.33 15.45 -9.35
CA ASP A 11 -11.65 16.10 -9.25
C ASP A 11 -12.79 15.21 -8.72
N THR A 12 -12.57 13.91 -8.57
CA THR A 12 -13.57 13.02 -7.94
C THR A 12 -13.44 12.94 -6.43
N MET A 13 -12.40 13.52 -5.82
CA MET A 13 -12.37 13.77 -4.40
C MET A 13 -13.01 15.13 -4.10
N THR A 14 -14.32 15.15 -4.08
CA THR A 14 -15.13 16.30 -3.61
C THR A 14 -15.00 16.47 -2.08
N THR A 15 -13.80 16.72 -1.62
CA THR A 15 -13.59 17.31 -0.31
C THR A 15 -12.64 18.47 -0.50
N SER A 16 -13.11 19.64 -0.16
CA SER A 16 -12.42 20.93 -0.16
C SER A 16 -11.13 20.98 0.70
N GLU A 17 -10.53 19.84 1.06
CA GLU A 17 -9.48 19.71 2.05
C GLU A 17 -8.27 18.87 1.61
N ALA A 18 -8.24 18.28 0.44
CA ALA A 18 -7.04 17.59 -0.04
C ALA A 18 -6.07 18.63 -0.65
N LEU A 19 -5.24 19.24 0.16
CA LEU A 19 -4.14 20.08 -0.29
C LEU A 19 -2.96 19.20 -0.68
N SER A 20 -2.82 18.89 -1.96
CA SER A 20 -1.58 18.30 -2.46
C SER A 20 -0.48 19.38 -2.47
N LYS A 21 0.57 19.18 -1.69
CA LYS A 21 1.77 20.04 -1.73
C LYS A 21 2.87 19.29 -2.48
N LEU A 22 3.34 19.91 -3.55
CA LEU A 22 4.57 19.48 -4.20
C LEU A 22 5.74 19.87 -3.30
N HIS A 23 6.52 18.92 -2.84
CA HIS A 23 7.69 19.17 -2.04
C HIS A 23 8.87 18.39 -2.63
N GLU A 24 9.89 19.09 -3.15
CA GLU A 24 11.13 18.50 -3.68
C GLU A 24 10.96 17.35 -4.66
N GLY A 25 9.83 17.32 -5.42
CA GLY A 25 9.56 16.31 -6.46
C GLY A 25 8.70 15.12 -6.02
N PHE A 26 8.26 15.05 -4.77
CA PHE A 26 7.23 14.12 -4.31
C PHE A 26 5.91 14.84 -4.05
N ILE A 27 4.83 14.07 -4.00
CA ILE A 27 3.51 14.59 -3.64
C ILE A 27 3.22 14.21 -2.19
N LYS A 28 2.86 15.22 -1.38
CA LYS A 28 2.23 15.00 -0.09
C LYS A 28 0.74 15.33 -0.23
N VAL A 29 -0.11 14.35 0.05
CA VAL A 29 -1.56 14.53 0.05
C VAL A 29 -2.04 14.51 1.49
N GLU A 30 -2.61 15.62 1.94
CA GLU A 30 -3.24 15.73 3.25
C GLU A 30 -4.71 15.31 3.13
N THR A 31 -5.16 14.46 4.04
CA THR A 31 -6.55 14.02 4.13
C THR A 31 -7.09 14.24 5.53
N SER A 32 -8.39 14.12 5.72
CA SER A 32 -9.01 14.24 7.06
C SER A 32 -8.58 13.15 8.04
N VAL A 33 -7.97 12.07 7.56
CA VAL A 33 -7.53 10.91 8.37
C VAL A 33 -6.01 10.75 8.41
N GLY A 34 -5.27 11.69 7.84
CA GLY A 34 -3.80 11.68 7.78
C GLY A 34 -3.25 12.11 6.45
N SER A 35 -1.94 12.04 6.28
CA SER A 35 -1.28 12.36 5.01
C SER A 35 -0.59 11.13 4.43
N PHE A 36 -0.48 11.05 3.12
CA PHE A 36 0.38 10.11 2.44
C PHE A 36 1.34 10.82 1.49
N ILE A 37 2.48 10.17 1.23
CA ILE A 37 3.52 10.69 0.36
C ILE A 37 3.71 9.72 -0.79
N GLU A 38 3.67 10.26 -2.00
CA GLU A 38 4.03 9.51 -3.19
C GLU A 38 5.39 10.00 -3.69
N SER A 39 6.34 9.07 -3.80
CA SER A 39 7.71 9.35 -4.22
C SER A 39 7.78 9.70 -5.71
N ILE A 40 8.93 10.25 -6.13
CA ILE A 40 9.22 10.50 -7.54
C ILE A 40 9.18 9.16 -8.28
N PRO A 41 8.36 9.02 -9.34
CA PRO A 41 8.30 7.78 -10.10
C PRO A 41 9.56 7.57 -10.93
N VAL A 42 9.87 6.31 -11.21
CA VAL A 42 10.88 5.94 -12.19
C VAL A 42 10.24 5.99 -13.58
N ALA A 43 10.94 6.59 -14.54
CA ALA A 43 10.46 6.67 -15.91
C ALA A 43 11.45 6.10 -16.91
N TRP A 44 10.91 5.40 -17.89
CA TRP A 44 11.67 4.92 -19.04
C TRP A 44 10.79 4.80 -20.27
N GLY A 45 11.40 4.74 -21.41
CA GLY A 45 10.74 4.51 -22.68
C GLY A 45 11.63 3.74 -23.64
N TRP A 46 11.06 3.36 -24.78
CA TRP A 46 11.81 2.76 -25.88
C TRP A 46 11.89 3.76 -27.03
N LYS A 47 13.06 3.79 -27.67
CA LYS A 47 13.29 4.56 -28.89
C LYS A 47 14.19 3.74 -29.80
N ASN A 48 13.71 3.43 -31.00
CA ASN A 48 14.44 2.60 -31.99
C ASN A 48 14.91 1.25 -31.42
N GLY A 49 14.13 0.64 -30.51
CA GLY A 49 14.45 -0.63 -29.86
C GLY A 49 15.39 -0.54 -28.67
N GLU A 50 15.84 0.63 -28.29
CA GLU A 50 16.66 0.88 -27.10
C GLU A 50 15.82 1.42 -25.94
N ARG A 51 16.11 0.98 -24.73
CA ARG A 51 15.48 1.46 -23.50
C ARG A 51 16.23 2.69 -22.99
N ILE A 52 15.51 3.79 -22.83
CA ILE A 52 16.03 5.06 -22.34
C ILE A 52 15.39 5.37 -20.99
N HIS A 53 16.19 5.58 -19.95
CA HIS A 53 15.75 6.08 -18.65
C HIS A 53 15.87 7.59 -18.62
N PHE A 54 14.92 8.25 -17.99
CA PHE A 54 14.92 9.70 -17.85
C PHE A 54 14.16 10.12 -16.58
N THR A 55 14.36 11.35 -16.15
CA THR A 55 13.71 11.90 -14.98
C THR A 55 12.34 12.46 -15.33
N VAL A 56 11.38 12.16 -14.48
CA VAL A 56 10.07 12.83 -14.44
C VAL A 56 9.86 13.45 -13.08
N ARG A 57 9.04 14.49 -13.04
CA ARG A 57 8.64 15.16 -11.80
C ARG A 57 7.15 15.39 -11.83
N TYR A 58 6.54 15.38 -10.66
CA TYR A 58 5.15 15.82 -10.54
C TYR A 58 5.04 17.32 -10.76
N LYS A 59 4.00 17.72 -11.46
CA LYS A 59 3.62 19.10 -11.68
C LYS A 59 2.18 19.28 -11.25
N ASN A 60 1.93 20.27 -10.39
CA ASN A 60 0.59 20.65 -10.01
C ASN A 60 0.26 21.99 -10.69
N ASP A 61 -0.76 22.01 -11.52
CA ASP A 61 -1.26 23.19 -12.18
C ASP A 61 -2.74 23.40 -11.78
N HIS A 62 -2.95 24.30 -10.83
CA HIS A 62 -4.30 24.68 -10.32
C HIS A 62 -5.14 23.47 -9.87
N GLY A 63 -4.54 22.53 -9.15
CA GLY A 63 -5.22 21.31 -8.68
C GLY A 63 -5.19 20.14 -9.67
N ARG A 64 -4.64 20.35 -10.86
CA ARG A 64 -4.42 19.29 -11.85
C ARG A 64 -3.01 18.73 -11.73
N LEU A 65 -2.91 17.46 -11.40
CA LEU A 65 -1.64 16.77 -11.31
C LEU A 65 -1.22 16.24 -12.68
N SER A 66 0.04 16.48 -13.04
CA SER A 66 0.65 15.99 -14.29
C SER A 66 2.11 15.66 -14.06
N PHE A 67 2.76 15.09 -15.09
CA PHE A 67 4.19 14.85 -15.07
C PHE A 67 4.90 15.81 -16.00
N GLU A 68 6.05 16.31 -15.56
CA GLU A 68 7.01 17.04 -16.39
C GLU A 68 8.24 16.16 -16.62
N SER A 69 8.64 15.98 -17.88
CA SER A 69 9.77 15.16 -18.28
C SER A 69 10.94 16.05 -18.72
N GLU A 70 12.18 15.62 -18.44
CA GLU A 70 13.39 16.27 -18.94
C GLU A 70 13.63 16.03 -20.43
N ILE A 71 12.94 15.06 -21.04
CA ILE A 71 13.03 14.75 -22.47
C ILE A 71 11.68 14.93 -23.15
N ASP A 72 11.71 15.10 -24.48
CA ASP A 72 10.48 15.07 -25.27
C ASP A 72 9.96 13.63 -25.42
N VAL A 73 8.96 13.29 -24.63
CA VAL A 73 8.34 11.94 -24.60
C VAL A 73 7.62 11.58 -25.90
N ASN A 74 7.28 12.57 -26.75
CA ASN A 74 6.64 12.31 -28.05
C ASN A 74 7.63 11.65 -29.05
N THR A 75 8.92 11.66 -28.75
CA THR A 75 9.95 11.00 -29.56
C THR A 75 10.15 9.53 -29.21
N LEU A 76 9.44 9.01 -28.21
CA LEU A 76 9.52 7.62 -27.76
C LEU A 76 8.48 6.75 -28.46
N ASP A 77 8.85 5.50 -28.74
CA ASP A 77 7.93 4.48 -29.27
C ASP A 77 6.95 4.00 -28.18
N SER A 78 7.39 4.00 -26.92
CA SER A 78 6.56 3.71 -25.74
C SER A 78 7.11 4.41 -24.51
N LEU A 79 6.23 4.67 -23.54
CA LEU A 79 6.54 5.36 -22.28
C LEU A 79 5.99 4.56 -21.12
N VAL A 80 6.78 4.42 -20.05
CA VAL A 80 6.36 3.91 -18.76
C VAL A 80 6.74 4.93 -17.68
N ILE A 81 5.79 5.28 -16.84
CA ILE A 81 5.99 6.05 -15.60
C ILE A 81 5.47 5.15 -14.49
N ASP A 82 6.36 4.68 -13.63
CA ASP A 82 6.08 3.66 -12.64
C ASP A 82 6.35 4.21 -11.23
N PRO A 83 5.33 4.28 -10.35
CA PRO A 83 5.55 4.61 -8.96
C PRO A 83 6.50 3.59 -8.34
N GLN A 84 7.47 4.05 -7.59
CA GLN A 84 8.46 3.17 -6.98
C GLN A 84 7.81 2.30 -5.92
N LEU A 85 7.87 0.99 -6.10
CA LEU A 85 7.57 0.03 -5.04
C LEU A 85 8.70 0.09 -3.99
N ILE A 86 8.37 0.54 -2.78
CA ILE A 86 9.37 0.68 -1.70
C ILE A 86 9.80 -0.71 -1.23
N PHE A 87 8.83 -1.59 -0.99
CA PHE A 87 9.09 -2.99 -0.69
C PHE A 87 7.86 -3.87 -0.95
N THR A 88 8.10 -5.15 -1.13
CA THR A 88 7.11 -6.22 -0.94
C THR A 88 7.68 -7.23 0.03
N SER A 89 6.82 -7.82 0.85
CA SER A 89 7.20 -8.85 1.80
C SER A 89 6.14 -9.95 1.86
N PHE A 90 6.54 -11.10 2.37
CA PHE A 90 5.62 -12.20 2.64
C PHE A 90 5.26 -12.19 4.12
N SER A 91 4.01 -12.54 4.44
CA SER A 91 3.57 -12.70 5.84
C SER A 91 4.32 -13.82 6.57
N GLY A 92 4.93 -14.73 5.83
CA GLY A 92 5.53 -15.95 6.38
C GLY A 92 4.50 -17.02 6.75
N SER A 93 3.25 -16.82 6.38
CA SER A 93 2.17 -17.78 6.63
C SER A 93 2.38 -19.09 5.86
N LEU A 94 2.11 -20.21 6.53
CA LEU A 94 2.08 -21.56 5.95
C LEU A 94 0.65 -22.02 5.62
N THR A 95 -0.33 -21.18 5.81
CA THR A 95 -1.76 -21.44 5.54
C THR A 95 -2.33 -20.40 4.62
N ASP A 96 -3.48 -20.68 4.02
CA ASP A 96 -4.22 -19.71 3.23
C ASP A 96 -4.55 -18.47 4.07
N ASN A 97 -4.22 -17.32 3.52
CA ASN A 97 -4.55 -16.02 4.11
C ASN A 97 -4.89 -15.03 3.00
N TRP A 98 -5.79 -14.11 3.32
CA TRP A 98 -6.23 -13.07 2.40
C TRP A 98 -6.04 -11.70 3.04
N GLY A 99 -5.49 -10.77 2.28
CA GLY A 99 -5.38 -9.37 2.70
C GLY A 99 -6.69 -8.62 2.47
N PHE A 100 -7.06 -7.77 3.40
CA PHE A 100 -8.28 -6.96 3.34
C PHE A 100 -8.00 -5.46 3.44
N THR A 101 -7.06 -5.07 4.28
CA THR A 101 -6.81 -3.67 4.60
C THR A 101 -5.34 -3.45 4.94
N ALA A 102 -4.86 -2.24 4.69
CA ALA A 102 -3.53 -1.83 5.08
C ALA A 102 -3.53 -0.34 5.44
N THR A 103 -2.61 0.04 6.32
CA THR A 103 -2.33 1.43 6.69
C THR A 103 -0.87 1.56 7.09
N TYR A 104 -0.44 2.77 7.41
CA TYR A 104 0.91 3.06 7.89
C TYR A 104 0.86 4.13 8.98
N ASP A 105 1.91 4.21 9.77
CA ASP A 105 2.07 5.24 10.79
C ASP A 105 3.08 6.33 10.40
N ASP A 106 3.23 7.32 11.25
CA ASP A 106 4.15 8.45 11.04
C ASP A 106 5.63 8.03 11.02
N LEU A 107 5.97 6.82 11.48
CA LEU A 107 7.29 6.23 11.40
C LEU A 107 7.51 5.44 10.10
N GLY A 108 6.50 5.36 9.23
CA GLY A 108 6.54 4.59 7.99
C GLY A 108 6.40 3.08 8.17
N ARG A 109 5.98 2.59 9.35
CA ARG A 109 5.70 1.17 9.56
C ARG A 109 4.42 0.79 8.84
N LEU A 110 4.43 -0.33 8.14
CA LEU A 110 3.25 -0.87 7.45
C LEU A 110 2.45 -1.77 8.39
N TYR A 111 1.16 -1.54 8.46
CA TYR A 111 0.18 -2.36 9.15
C TYR A 111 -0.71 -3.05 8.13
N GLY A 112 -0.70 -4.38 8.11
CA GLY A 112 -1.55 -5.20 7.24
C GLY A 112 -2.59 -5.93 8.06
N GLY A 113 -3.85 -5.85 7.65
CA GLY A 113 -4.96 -6.60 8.21
C GLY A 113 -5.54 -7.57 7.19
N GLY A 114 -5.76 -8.80 7.59
CA GLY A 114 -6.25 -9.87 6.74
C GLY A 114 -7.00 -10.93 7.52
N ILE A 115 -7.18 -12.08 6.90
CA ILE A 115 -7.77 -13.27 7.54
C ILE A 115 -6.88 -14.49 7.29
N SER A 116 -6.93 -15.43 8.20
CA SER A 116 -6.33 -16.77 8.07
C SER A 116 -7.36 -17.83 8.37
N PHE A 117 -7.30 -18.94 7.64
CA PHE A 117 -8.30 -20.00 7.69
C PHE A 117 -7.89 -21.20 8.57
N SER A 118 -6.68 -21.18 9.11
CA SER A 118 -6.19 -22.23 10.00
C SER A 118 -4.93 -21.78 10.74
N THR A 119 -4.38 -22.70 11.54
CA THR A 119 -3.05 -22.53 12.15
C THR A 119 -1.97 -22.44 11.09
N GLY A 120 -0.93 -21.62 11.32
CA GLY A 120 0.22 -21.47 10.41
C GLY A 120 0.48 -20.04 9.96
N TYR A 121 -0.39 -19.10 10.31
CA TYR A 121 -0.04 -17.68 10.24
C TYR A 121 0.98 -17.34 11.33
N VAL A 122 1.93 -16.49 11.00
CA VAL A 122 3.01 -16.11 11.91
C VAL A 122 2.44 -15.28 13.07
N SER A 123 2.81 -15.62 14.29
CA SER A 123 2.62 -14.79 15.46
C SER A 123 3.96 -14.47 16.12
N THR A 124 4.12 -13.26 16.62
CA THR A 124 5.35 -12.82 17.28
C THR A 124 5.26 -12.97 18.78
N VAL A 125 6.40 -12.90 19.46
CA VAL A 125 6.44 -12.81 20.92
C VAL A 125 5.68 -11.57 21.39
N GLY A 126 4.75 -11.75 22.32
CA GLY A 126 3.87 -10.69 22.80
C GLY A 126 2.59 -10.50 21.96
N ALA A 127 2.32 -11.39 21.01
CA ALA A 127 1.07 -11.41 20.28
C ALA A 127 -0.15 -11.46 21.23
N TYR A 128 -1.18 -10.73 20.89
CA TYR A 128 -2.46 -10.77 21.63
C TYR A 128 -3.06 -12.19 21.61
N GLN A 129 -3.05 -12.83 20.45
CA GLN A 129 -3.50 -14.19 20.24
C GLN A 129 -2.48 -14.94 19.38
N VAL A 130 -1.87 -15.97 19.96
CA VAL A 130 -0.73 -16.69 19.33
C VAL A 130 -1.18 -17.69 18.30
N GLY A 131 -2.41 -18.16 18.39
CA GLY A 131 -2.93 -19.24 17.54
C GLY A 131 -4.33 -18.94 17.03
N TYR A 132 -4.66 -19.66 15.96
CA TYR A 132 -5.99 -19.70 15.39
C TYR A 132 -6.97 -20.35 16.37
N ASN A 133 -8.14 -19.76 16.52
CA ASN A 133 -9.23 -20.32 17.33
C ASN A 133 -10.04 -21.31 16.52
N ASP A 134 -9.65 -22.59 16.60
CA ASP A 134 -10.38 -23.67 15.95
C ASP A 134 -11.78 -23.83 16.59
N PRO A 135 -12.87 -23.73 15.82
CA PRO A 135 -14.20 -23.90 16.36
C PRO A 135 -14.39 -25.35 16.82
N PRO A 136 -15.09 -25.57 17.96
CA PRO A 136 -15.33 -26.92 18.43
C PRO A 136 -16.28 -27.68 17.49
N GLY A 137 -15.88 -28.86 17.04
CA GLY A 137 -16.71 -29.76 16.24
C GLY A 137 -16.10 -30.15 14.91
N PRO A 138 -16.75 -31.03 14.13
CA PRO A 138 -16.26 -31.37 12.81
C PRO A 138 -16.24 -30.13 11.92
N ASN A 139 -15.13 -29.92 11.21
CA ASN A 139 -14.89 -28.77 10.33
C ASN A 139 -16.06 -28.54 9.36
N ILE A 140 -16.89 -27.59 9.66
CA ILE A 140 -18.02 -27.16 8.84
C ILE A 140 -17.70 -25.85 8.11
N GLY A 141 -16.67 -25.86 7.30
CA GLY A 141 -16.34 -24.76 6.39
C GLY A 141 -15.21 -23.87 6.86
N PHE A 142 -14.92 -22.88 6.03
CA PHE A 142 -13.90 -21.87 6.27
C PHE A 142 -14.38 -20.87 7.32
N ILE A 143 -13.84 -20.95 8.52
CA ILE A 143 -14.11 -20.01 9.61
C ILE A 143 -12.81 -19.23 9.85
N PRO A 144 -12.64 -18.05 9.25
CA PRO A 144 -11.38 -17.32 9.39
C PRO A 144 -11.32 -16.51 10.68
N ASP A 145 -10.11 -16.38 11.20
CA ASP A 145 -9.73 -15.36 12.18
C ASP A 145 -9.06 -14.17 11.47
N VAL A 146 -9.25 -12.98 12.00
CA VAL A 146 -8.48 -11.80 11.59
C VAL A 146 -7.01 -12.03 11.89
N THR A 147 -6.15 -11.51 11.02
CA THR A 147 -4.71 -11.46 11.22
C THR A 147 -4.23 -10.02 11.08
N ILE A 148 -3.27 -9.63 11.91
CA ILE A 148 -2.63 -8.32 11.86
C ILE A 148 -1.13 -8.53 11.81
N SER A 149 -0.46 -7.83 10.89
CA SER A 149 1.01 -7.78 10.79
C SER A 149 1.49 -6.36 10.75
N VAL A 150 2.62 -6.09 11.42
CA VAL A 150 3.31 -4.81 11.39
C VAL A 150 4.73 -5.02 10.92
N PHE A 151 5.13 -4.33 9.88
CA PHE A 151 6.48 -4.36 9.33
C PHE A 151 7.20 -3.05 9.57
N GLU A 152 8.52 -3.12 9.72
CA GLU A 152 9.36 -1.93 9.69
C GLU A 152 9.28 -1.22 8.31
N PRO A 153 9.72 0.05 8.20
CA PRO A 153 9.60 0.83 6.96
C PRO A 153 10.29 0.21 5.74
N SER A 154 11.34 -0.59 5.93
CA SER A 154 12.02 -1.29 4.83
C SER A 154 11.30 -2.57 4.39
N GLY A 155 10.35 -3.05 5.19
CA GLY A 155 9.66 -4.33 4.97
C GLY A 155 10.50 -5.57 5.26
N ALA A 156 11.77 -5.43 5.67
CA ALA A 156 12.66 -6.56 5.91
C ALA A 156 12.34 -7.29 7.21
N THR A 157 11.76 -6.59 8.19
CA THR A 157 11.48 -7.14 9.52
C THR A 157 9.99 -7.08 9.84
N LEU A 158 9.43 -8.23 10.23
CA LEU A 158 8.13 -8.32 10.85
C LEU A 158 8.28 -7.95 12.35
N LEU A 159 7.71 -6.81 12.72
CA LEU A 159 7.79 -6.30 14.10
C LEU A 159 6.77 -6.94 15.03
N TYR A 160 5.55 -7.14 14.52
CA TYR A 160 4.44 -7.70 15.27
C TYR A 160 3.51 -8.46 14.35
N ALA A 161 3.01 -9.60 14.82
CA ALA A 161 1.93 -10.30 14.16
C ALA A 161 1.09 -11.08 15.17
N THR A 162 -0.21 -11.11 14.95
CA THR A 162 -1.17 -11.74 15.84
C THR A 162 -2.38 -12.25 15.07
N TYR A 163 -3.06 -13.25 15.65
CA TYR A 163 -4.47 -13.50 15.34
C TYR A 163 -5.38 -12.62 16.19
N LEU A 164 -6.59 -12.46 15.74
CA LEU A 164 -7.67 -11.83 16.49
C LEU A 164 -8.99 -12.48 16.05
N GLY A 165 -9.52 -13.37 16.84
CA GLY A 165 -10.74 -14.07 16.50
C GLY A 165 -11.32 -14.87 17.64
N GLY A 166 -12.56 -15.31 17.43
CA GLY A 166 -13.32 -16.14 18.34
C GLY A 166 -13.61 -17.52 17.75
N THR A 167 -14.79 -18.06 18.05
CA THR A 167 -15.26 -19.36 17.54
C THR A 167 -16.12 -19.24 16.29
N LYS A 168 -16.21 -18.04 15.70
CA LYS A 168 -16.97 -17.70 14.50
C LYS A 168 -16.08 -17.01 13.50
N SER A 169 -16.58 -16.82 12.27
CA SER A 169 -15.86 -16.10 11.23
C SER A 169 -15.67 -14.63 11.60
N ASP A 170 -14.44 -14.20 11.64
CA ASP A 170 -14.02 -12.83 11.91
C ASP A 170 -13.35 -12.23 10.68
N HIS A 171 -13.74 -11.01 10.31
CA HIS A 171 -13.21 -10.32 9.13
C HIS A 171 -12.89 -8.86 9.46
N PRO A 172 -11.71 -8.34 9.10
CA PRO A 172 -11.41 -6.94 9.25
C PRO A 172 -12.10 -6.14 8.14
N HIS A 173 -12.66 -4.97 8.48
CA HIS A 173 -13.19 -4.04 7.49
C HIS A 173 -12.23 -2.87 7.22
N SER A 174 -11.57 -2.38 8.26
CA SER A 174 -10.58 -1.33 8.16
C SER A 174 -9.56 -1.43 9.28
N LEU A 175 -8.40 -0.88 9.03
CA LEU A 175 -7.31 -0.76 9.98
C LEU A 175 -6.86 0.70 9.99
N VAL A 176 -6.79 1.29 11.17
CA VAL A 176 -6.29 2.65 11.37
C VAL A 176 -5.31 2.63 12.52
N VAL A 177 -4.32 3.50 12.45
CA VAL A 177 -3.32 3.69 13.50
C VAL A 177 -3.51 5.08 14.08
N ASN A 178 -3.59 5.17 15.40
CA ASN A 178 -3.68 6.46 16.06
C ASN A 178 -2.28 7.10 16.21
N SER A 179 -2.23 8.33 16.74
CA SER A 179 -0.98 9.07 16.98
C SER A 179 -0.02 8.41 17.98
N ASN A 180 -0.50 7.43 18.76
CA ASN A 180 0.33 6.67 19.70
C ASN A 180 0.93 5.39 19.06
N GLY A 181 0.57 5.10 17.80
CA GLY A 181 1.00 3.88 17.10
C GLY A 181 0.20 2.63 17.50
N GLU A 182 -1.03 2.83 17.98
CA GLU A 182 -1.96 1.77 18.41
C GLU A 182 -3.08 1.57 17.38
#